data_bd1a773772868e65c78bc96de2b55af8
#
_entry.id   bd1a773772868e65c78bc96de2b55af8
#
_cell.length_a   1.000
_cell.length_b   1.000
_cell.length_c   1.000
_cell.angle_alpha   90.00
_cell.angle_beta   90.00
_cell.angle_gamma   90.00
#
_symmetry.space_group_name_H-M   'P 1'
#
loop_
_entity.id
_entity.type
_entity.pdbx_description
1 polymer ?
#
loop_
_entity_poly.entity_id
_entity_poly.type
_entity_poly.pdbx_seq_one_letter_code
_entity_poly.pdbx_strand_id
1 'polypeptide(L)'
;INIFYRPIIPWNIRKPRMELTEFMFENQFGVAENIIGTGKNPVLLYAVETCIQLTLTEMNEHLRDIYMEAYTQPALMDYIHKHTAKKIAMIFRQYNKDFQESDFYEMEIGTAGCMRAYIAKKCDMYFTLEKKLERFLRVTLGAYHVPDDIQRETIAYIGKLKIREITGQVMNKLFMALAMKYDFTFHEANTKRK
;
A
#
# COMPACT_ATOMS: atom_id res chain seq x y z
N ILE A 1 -14.11 -13.23 -30.98
CA ILE A 1 -13.23 -13.50 -29.82
C ILE A 1 -12.05 -12.55 -29.94
N ASN A 2 -12.14 -11.38 -29.29
CA ASN A 2 -11.04 -10.39 -29.22
C ASN A 2 -10.07 -10.83 -28.13
N ILE A 3 -8.97 -11.46 -28.54
CA ILE A 3 -7.82 -11.72 -27.68
C ILE A 3 -7.15 -10.36 -27.44
N PHE A 4 -7.25 -9.83 -26.21
CA PHE A 4 -6.58 -8.61 -25.80
C PHE A 4 -5.07 -8.76 -25.98
N TYR A 5 -4.54 -8.15 -27.02
CA TYR A 5 -3.12 -7.99 -27.24
C TYR A 5 -2.59 -7.02 -26.18
N ARG A 6 -2.08 -7.54 -25.04
CA ARG A 6 -1.27 -6.72 -24.14
C ARG A 6 0.07 -6.48 -24.82
N PRO A 7 0.46 -5.23 -25.09
CA PRO A 7 1.78 -4.97 -25.63
C PRO A 7 2.83 -5.51 -24.64
N ILE A 8 3.73 -6.35 -25.14
CA ILE A 8 4.90 -6.81 -24.39
C ILE A 8 5.75 -5.57 -24.14
N ILE A 9 5.72 -5.04 -22.91
CA ILE A 9 6.55 -3.91 -22.50
C ILE A 9 8.02 -4.32 -22.65
N PRO A 10 8.83 -3.60 -23.42
CA PRO A 10 10.23 -3.92 -23.61
C PRO A 10 10.98 -4.04 -22.27
N TRP A 11 11.91 -4.98 -22.18
CA TRP A 11 12.71 -5.26 -20.97
C TRP A 11 13.40 -4.02 -20.37
N ASN A 12 13.82 -3.09 -21.21
CA ASN A 12 14.44 -1.83 -20.81
C ASN A 12 13.52 -0.88 -20.02
N ILE A 13 12.20 -1.04 -20.13
CA ILE A 13 11.21 -0.23 -19.38
C ILE A 13 10.76 -0.96 -18.08
N ARG A 14 10.96 -2.27 -17.99
CA ARG A 14 10.59 -3.06 -16.79
C ARG A 14 11.48 -2.75 -15.59
N LYS A 15 12.79 -2.59 -15.80
CA LYS A 15 13.75 -2.37 -14.72
C LYS A 15 13.50 -1.08 -13.93
N PRO A 16 13.31 0.09 -14.57
CA PRO A 16 12.98 1.34 -13.86
C PRO A 16 11.66 1.26 -13.07
N ARG A 17 10.66 0.53 -13.58
CA ARG A 17 9.38 0.36 -12.88
C ARG A 17 9.50 -0.53 -11.64
N MET A 18 10.32 -1.58 -11.70
CA MET A 18 10.60 -2.44 -10.55
C MET A 18 11.31 -1.64 -9.46
N GLU A 19 12.35 -0.89 -9.80
CA GLU A 19 13.07 -0.01 -8.88
C GLU A 19 12.16 1.07 -8.26
N LEU A 20 11.23 1.62 -9.03
CA LEU A 20 10.25 2.58 -8.55
C LEU A 20 9.28 1.93 -7.56
N THR A 21 8.76 0.76 -7.86
CA THR A 21 7.84 0.03 -6.99
C THR A 21 8.52 -0.38 -5.69
N GLU A 22 9.72 -0.94 -5.75
CA GLU A 22 10.54 -1.27 -4.59
C GLU A 22 10.77 -0.04 -3.71
N PHE A 23 11.20 1.07 -4.34
CA PHE A 23 11.40 2.33 -3.64
C PHE A 23 10.12 2.85 -2.96
N MET A 24 8.97 2.76 -3.63
CA MET A 24 7.68 3.17 -3.06
C MET A 24 7.31 2.31 -1.85
N PHE A 25 7.45 0.99 -1.95
CA PHE A 25 7.16 0.07 -0.85
C PHE A 25 8.10 0.27 0.33
N GLU A 26 9.39 0.47 0.11
CA GLU A 26 10.37 0.71 1.17
C GLU A 26 10.14 2.02 1.92
N ASN A 27 9.80 3.09 1.19
CA ASN A 27 9.64 4.42 1.79
C ASN A 27 8.25 4.67 2.40
N GLN A 28 7.24 3.92 2.00
CA GLN A 28 5.88 4.04 2.54
C GLN A 28 5.81 3.60 4.00
N PHE A 29 6.49 2.53 4.37
CA PHE A 29 6.37 1.90 5.68
C PHE A 29 6.98 2.71 6.83
N GLY A 30 8.06 3.44 6.63
CA GLY A 30 8.68 4.26 7.69
C GLY A 30 7.87 5.48 8.13
N VAL A 31 6.85 5.86 7.37
CA VAL A 31 6.03 7.05 7.71
C VAL A 31 4.98 6.75 8.77
N ALA A 32 4.39 5.56 8.76
CA ALA A 32 3.38 5.17 9.73
C ALA A 32 3.93 5.14 11.16
N GLU A 33 5.15 4.65 11.36
CA GLU A 33 5.84 4.68 12.66
C GLU A 33 6.00 6.09 13.23
N ASN A 34 6.31 7.07 12.37
CA ASN A 34 6.43 8.46 12.79
C ASN A 34 5.09 9.10 13.18
N ILE A 35 3.98 8.61 12.63
CA ILE A 35 2.64 9.13 12.88
C ILE A 35 2.07 8.62 14.19
N ILE A 36 2.19 7.32 14.44
CA ILE A 36 1.62 6.69 15.63
C ILE A 36 2.57 6.64 16.82
N GLY A 37 3.85 6.98 16.62
CA GLY A 37 4.92 6.92 17.60
C GLY A 37 5.55 5.54 17.72
N THR A 38 6.85 5.50 17.94
CA THR A 38 7.62 4.28 18.16
C THR A 38 7.13 3.51 19.39
N GLY A 39 7.00 2.18 19.28
CA GLY A 39 6.62 1.29 20.38
C GLY A 39 5.12 1.08 20.57
N LYS A 40 4.26 1.56 19.68
CA LYS A 40 2.81 1.26 19.71
C LYS A 40 2.48 -0.08 19.06
N ASN A 41 1.24 -0.53 19.33
CA ASN A 41 0.69 -1.81 18.88
C ASN A 41 1.00 -2.08 17.39
N PRO A 42 1.71 -3.17 17.06
CA PRO A 42 2.05 -3.52 15.67
C PRO A 42 0.84 -3.66 14.73
N VAL A 43 -0.32 -4.08 15.26
CA VAL A 43 -1.57 -4.17 14.49
C VAL A 43 -2.02 -2.79 14.02
N LEU A 44 -1.84 -1.78 14.87
CA LEU A 44 -2.16 -0.40 14.52
C LEU A 44 -1.23 0.14 13.44
N LEU A 45 0.07 -0.22 13.50
CA LEU A 45 1.03 0.13 12.45
C LEU A 45 0.59 -0.44 11.10
N TYR A 46 0.27 -1.74 11.04
CA TYR A 46 -0.26 -2.37 9.84
C TYR A 46 -1.52 -1.65 9.30
N ALA A 47 -2.45 -1.33 10.20
CA ALA A 47 -3.70 -0.66 9.81
C ALA A 47 -3.45 0.74 9.22
N VAL A 48 -2.56 1.54 9.83
CA VAL A 48 -2.21 2.88 9.32
C VAL A 48 -1.52 2.77 7.96
N GLU A 49 -0.54 1.86 7.81
CA GLU A 49 0.20 1.67 6.55
C GLU A 49 -0.72 1.28 5.40
N THR A 50 -1.58 0.29 5.61
CA THR A 50 -2.52 -0.19 4.59
C THR A 50 -3.59 0.84 4.24
N CYS A 51 -4.06 1.61 5.23
CA CYS A 51 -5.01 2.71 5.01
C CYS A 51 -4.36 3.87 4.24
N ILE A 52 -3.10 4.21 4.50
CA ILE A 52 -2.35 5.19 3.71
C ILE A 52 -2.24 4.71 2.26
N GLN A 53 -1.88 3.44 2.02
CA GLN A 53 -1.76 2.88 0.67
C GLN A 53 -3.07 2.97 -0.12
N LEU A 54 -4.19 2.56 0.48
CA LEU A 54 -5.51 2.68 -0.15
C LEU A 54 -5.91 4.14 -0.40
N THR A 55 -5.58 5.04 0.53
CA THR A 55 -5.88 6.47 0.39
C THR A 55 -5.02 7.13 -0.68
N LEU A 56 -3.73 6.80 -0.79
CA LEU A 56 -2.82 7.25 -1.85
C LEU A 56 -3.40 6.94 -3.23
N THR A 57 -3.85 5.70 -3.42
CA THR A 57 -4.40 5.24 -4.69
C THR A 57 -5.78 5.85 -4.99
N GLU A 58 -6.49 6.32 -3.98
CA GLU A 58 -7.74 7.05 -4.16
C GLU A 58 -7.52 8.53 -4.48
N MET A 59 -6.48 9.13 -3.92
CA MET A 59 -6.15 10.55 -4.13
C MET A 59 -5.40 10.80 -5.45
N ASN A 60 -4.71 9.79 -6.00
CA ASN A 60 -3.89 9.95 -7.20
C ASN A 60 -4.03 8.73 -8.14
N GLU A 61 -4.57 8.98 -9.34
CA GLU A 61 -4.83 7.93 -10.33
C GLU A 61 -3.55 7.30 -10.88
N HIS A 62 -2.49 8.08 -11.08
CA HIS A 62 -1.21 7.54 -11.55
C HIS A 62 -0.58 6.61 -10.51
N LEU A 63 -0.67 6.96 -9.22
CA LEU A 63 -0.24 6.05 -8.16
C LEU A 63 -1.09 4.78 -8.13
N ARG A 64 -2.42 4.89 -8.34
CA ARG A 64 -3.28 3.71 -8.49
C ARG A 64 -2.80 2.80 -9.60
N ASP A 65 -2.49 3.35 -10.78
CA ASP A 65 -2.04 2.57 -11.93
C ASP A 65 -0.71 1.85 -11.64
N ILE A 66 0.23 2.53 -10.98
CA ILE A 66 1.51 1.94 -10.56
C ILE A 66 1.27 0.78 -9.58
N TYR A 67 0.44 0.98 -8.54
CA TYR A 67 0.13 -0.10 -7.59
C TYR A 67 -0.62 -1.25 -8.25
N MET A 68 -1.58 -0.97 -9.14
CA MET A 68 -2.29 -2.01 -9.89
C MET A 68 -1.34 -2.82 -10.77
N GLU A 69 -0.37 -2.18 -11.40
CA GLU A 69 0.66 -2.87 -12.17
C GLU A 69 1.54 -3.72 -11.23
N ALA A 70 1.98 -3.19 -10.09
CA ALA A 70 2.79 -3.91 -9.10
C ALA A 70 2.09 -5.20 -8.63
N TYR A 71 0.80 -5.11 -8.32
CA TYR A 71 -0.02 -6.25 -7.88
C TYR A 71 -0.50 -7.18 -9.03
N THR A 72 -0.04 -6.99 -10.26
CA THR A 72 -0.38 -7.85 -11.41
C THR A 72 0.82 -8.46 -12.10
N GLN A 73 2.02 -7.92 -11.90
CA GLN A 73 3.25 -8.42 -12.51
C GLN A 73 3.86 -9.53 -11.64
N PRO A 74 4.08 -10.75 -12.18
CA PRO A 74 4.55 -11.89 -11.36
C PRO A 74 5.83 -11.62 -10.56
N ALA A 75 6.82 -10.94 -11.16
CA ALA A 75 8.08 -10.65 -10.50
C ALA A 75 7.92 -9.66 -9.33
N LEU A 76 7.06 -8.64 -9.49
CA LEU A 76 6.76 -7.67 -8.45
C LEU A 76 5.90 -8.29 -7.34
N MET A 77 4.94 -9.13 -7.71
CA MET A 77 4.14 -9.88 -6.75
C MET A 77 5.00 -10.79 -5.86
N ASP A 78 5.94 -11.52 -6.46
CA ASP A 78 6.86 -12.39 -5.70
C ASP A 78 7.73 -11.57 -4.72
N TYR A 79 8.23 -10.42 -5.15
CA TYR A 79 8.94 -9.47 -4.29
C TYR A 79 8.05 -8.98 -3.13
N ILE A 80 6.84 -8.49 -3.44
CA ILE A 80 5.88 -7.99 -2.45
C ILE A 80 5.56 -9.08 -1.42
N HIS A 81 5.18 -10.27 -1.86
CA HIS A 81 4.82 -11.38 -0.96
C HIS A 81 5.97 -11.75 -0.03
N LYS A 82 7.21 -11.88 -0.54
CA LYS A 82 8.37 -12.23 0.28
C LYS A 82 8.71 -11.18 1.34
N HIS A 83 8.60 -9.89 0.98
CA HIS A 83 8.90 -8.81 1.92
C HIS A 83 7.78 -8.61 2.94
N THR A 84 6.55 -8.62 2.48
CA THR A 84 5.37 -8.38 3.34
C THR A 84 5.14 -9.54 4.28
N ALA A 85 5.29 -10.80 3.83
CA ALA A 85 5.10 -11.98 4.69
C ALA A 85 5.96 -11.95 5.95
N LYS A 86 7.23 -11.50 5.86
CA LYS A 86 8.10 -11.36 7.02
C LYS A 86 7.59 -10.33 8.02
N LYS A 87 7.10 -9.18 7.54
CA LYS A 87 6.52 -8.14 8.40
C LYS A 87 5.22 -8.62 9.05
N ILE A 88 4.37 -9.28 8.28
CA ILE A 88 3.11 -9.88 8.75
C ILE A 88 3.38 -10.91 9.83
N ALA A 89 4.37 -11.78 9.65
CA ALA A 89 4.78 -12.73 10.67
C ALA A 89 5.21 -12.03 11.98
N MET A 90 5.98 -10.95 11.92
CA MET A 90 6.36 -10.19 13.12
C MET A 90 5.15 -9.56 13.81
N ILE A 91 4.18 -9.05 13.07
CA ILE A 91 3.02 -8.35 13.61
C ILE A 91 1.99 -9.32 14.20
N PHE A 92 1.68 -10.41 13.48
CA PHE A 92 0.53 -11.26 13.77
C PHE A 92 0.87 -12.62 14.40
N ARG A 93 2.15 -12.96 14.61
CA ARG A 93 2.56 -14.22 15.26
C ARG A 93 1.93 -14.43 16.61
N GLN A 94 1.71 -13.36 17.37
CA GLN A 94 1.07 -13.45 18.69
C GLN A 94 -0.36 -14.04 18.65
N TYR A 95 -1.05 -13.90 17.51
CA TYR A 95 -2.40 -14.44 17.27
C TYR A 95 -2.38 -15.77 16.51
N ASN A 96 -1.22 -16.15 15.95
CA ASN A 96 -1.04 -17.32 15.08
C ASN A 96 0.20 -18.10 15.54
N LYS A 97 0.17 -18.58 16.79
CA LYS A 97 1.35 -19.17 17.46
C LYS A 97 1.87 -20.44 16.77
N ASP A 98 0.98 -21.19 16.14
CA ASP A 98 1.30 -22.45 15.46
C ASP A 98 1.71 -22.26 14.00
N PHE A 99 1.63 -21.03 13.47
CA PHE A 99 1.97 -20.72 12.09
C PHE A 99 3.49 -20.75 11.86
N GLN A 100 3.87 -21.36 10.73
CA GLN A 100 5.22 -21.29 10.18
C GLN A 100 5.38 -20.07 9.23
N GLU A 101 6.57 -19.82 8.73
CA GLU A 101 6.80 -18.74 7.75
C GLU A 101 6.02 -18.96 6.46
N SER A 102 5.85 -20.23 6.03
CA SER A 102 5.02 -20.59 4.87
C SER A 102 3.57 -20.17 5.03
N ASP A 103 3.01 -20.34 6.22
CA ASP A 103 1.60 -20.01 6.49
C ASP A 103 1.37 -18.51 6.36
N PHE A 104 2.29 -17.70 6.87
CA PHE A 104 2.24 -16.23 6.69
C PHE A 104 2.42 -15.81 5.23
N TYR A 105 3.24 -16.52 4.46
CA TYR A 105 3.38 -16.27 3.03
C TYR A 105 2.08 -16.59 2.27
N GLU A 106 1.43 -17.70 2.57
CA GLU A 106 0.14 -18.08 1.97
C GLU A 106 -0.97 -17.09 2.34
N MET A 107 -1.01 -16.63 3.60
CA MET A 107 -1.94 -15.60 4.06
C MET A 107 -1.71 -14.26 3.32
N GLU A 108 -0.45 -13.90 3.08
CA GLU A 108 -0.11 -12.69 2.34
C GLU A 108 -0.61 -12.73 0.89
N ILE A 109 -0.57 -13.88 0.21
CA ILE A 109 -1.14 -14.02 -1.13
C ILE A 109 -2.62 -13.62 -1.13
N GLY A 110 -3.37 -14.07 -0.14
CA GLY A 110 -4.80 -13.74 0.02
C GLY A 110 -5.03 -12.25 0.31
N THR A 111 -4.30 -11.69 1.26
CA THR A 111 -4.48 -10.30 1.70
C THR A 111 -3.92 -9.29 0.67
N ALA A 112 -2.86 -9.63 -0.07
CA ALA A 112 -2.41 -8.86 -1.22
C ALA A 112 -3.44 -8.89 -2.37
N GLY A 113 -4.09 -10.02 -2.60
CA GLY A 113 -5.23 -10.12 -3.52
C GLY A 113 -6.39 -9.22 -3.11
N CYS A 114 -6.69 -9.18 -1.80
CA CYS A 114 -7.67 -8.28 -1.22
C CYS A 114 -7.25 -6.81 -1.45
N MET A 115 -6.01 -6.43 -1.14
CA MET A 115 -5.48 -5.09 -1.36
C MET A 115 -5.66 -4.66 -2.83
N ARG A 116 -5.28 -5.51 -3.77
CA ARG A 116 -5.45 -5.26 -5.21
C ARG A 116 -6.91 -4.99 -5.57
N ALA A 117 -7.85 -5.79 -5.05
CA ALA A 117 -9.27 -5.63 -5.33
C ALA A 117 -9.80 -4.28 -4.81
N TYR A 118 -9.40 -3.87 -3.61
CA TYR A 118 -9.79 -2.59 -3.03
C TYR A 118 -9.14 -1.39 -3.73
N ILE A 119 -7.90 -1.51 -4.23
CA ILE A 119 -7.26 -0.48 -5.06
C ILE A 119 -8.01 -0.32 -6.40
N ALA A 120 -8.37 -1.42 -7.05
CA ALA A 120 -9.06 -1.42 -8.35
C ALA A 120 -10.44 -0.75 -8.29
N LYS A 121 -11.19 -0.94 -7.19
CA LYS A 121 -12.51 -0.34 -7.01
C LYS A 121 -12.37 1.09 -6.52
N LYS A 122 -12.62 2.08 -7.40
CA LYS A 122 -12.70 3.51 -7.03
C LYS A 122 -13.84 3.76 -6.05
N CYS A 123 -13.64 4.72 -5.13
CA CYS A 123 -14.70 5.21 -4.26
C CYS A 123 -15.80 5.89 -5.08
N ASP A 124 -17.02 5.83 -4.56
CA ASP A 124 -18.20 6.50 -5.09
C ASP A 124 -19.10 6.97 -3.94
N MET A 125 -20.28 7.52 -4.24
CA MET A 125 -21.20 8.04 -3.21
C MET A 125 -21.73 6.96 -2.25
N TYR A 126 -21.73 5.69 -2.63
CA TYR A 126 -22.20 4.56 -1.82
C TYR A 126 -21.05 3.80 -1.14
N PHE A 127 -19.88 3.81 -1.77
CA PHE A 127 -18.66 3.17 -1.28
C PHE A 127 -17.59 4.23 -1.04
N THR A 128 -17.73 4.96 0.08
CA THR A 128 -16.82 6.03 0.48
C THR A 128 -15.46 5.50 0.92
N LEU A 129 -14.46 6.38 1.03
CA LEU A 129 -13.13 6.01 1.50
C LEU A 129 -13.20 5.37 2.90
N GLU A 130 -13.98 5.94 3.80
CA GLU A 130 -14.13 5.44 5.18
C GLU A 130 -14.67 4.00 5.18
N LYS A 131 -15.70 3.72 4.37
CA LYS A 131 -16.23 2.36 4.20
C LYS A 131 -15.18 1.42 3.58
N LYS A 132 -14.43 1.91 2.59
CA LYS A 132 -13.34 1.15 1.95
C LYS A 132 -12.31 0.72 2.98
N LEU A 133 -11.81 1.63 3.79
CA LEU A 133 -10.80 1.37 4.81
C LEU A 133 -11.32 0.42 5.89
N GLU A 134 -12.53 0.68 6.42
CA GLU A 134 -13.17 -0.19 7.40
C GLU A 134 -13.32 -1.63 6.88
N ARG A 135 -13.89 -1.80 5.69
CA ARG A 135 -14.13 -3.13 5.11
C ARG A 135 -12.85 -3.87 4.83
N PHE A 136 -11.84 -3.19 4.29
CA PHE A 136 -10.52 -3.77 4.08
C PHE A 136 -9.91 -4.28 5.39
N LEU A 137 -9.90 -3.45 6.44
CA LEU A 137 -9.35 -3.83 7.73
C LEU A 137 -10.10 -5.01 8.37
N ARG A 138 -11.44 -5.04 8.31
CA ARG A 138 -12.22 -6.18 8.81
C ARG A 138 -11.82 -7.49 8.13
N VAL A 139 -11.65 -7.47 6.81
CA VAL A 139 -11.26 -8.67 6.06
C VAL A 139 -9.84 -9.09 6.42
N THR A 140 -8.88 -8.18 6.41
CA THR A 140 -7.47 -8.54 6.60
C THR A 140 -7.12 -8.83 8.05
N LEU A 141 -7.61 -8.07 9.02
CA LEU A 141 -7.39 -8.35 10.44
C LEU A 141 -8.08 -9.66 10.87
N GLY A 142 -9.28 -9.93 10.31
CA GLY A 142 -9.96 -11.22 10.53
C GLY A 142 -9.16 -12.39 9.95
N ALA A 143 -8.61 -12.24 8.75
CA ALA A 143 -7.75 -13.24 8.14
C ALA A 143 -6.53 -13.57 9.02
N TYR A 144 -5.92 -12.56 9.68
CA TYR A 144 -4.81 -12.77 10.62
C TYR A 144 -5.23 -13.14 12.05
N HIS A 145 -6.46 -13.57 12.26
CA HIS A 145 -7.03 -13.99 13.54
C HIS A 145 -6.89 -12.97 14.67
N VAL A 146 -6.87 -11.68 14.33
CA VAL A 146 -6.87 -10.61 15.34
C VAL A 146 -8.21 -10.65 16.09
N PRO A 147 -8.23 -10.63 17.44
CA PRO A 147 -9.46 -10.61 18.21
C PRO A 147 -10.39 -9.47 17.84
N ASP A 148 -11.70 -9.70 17.90
CA ASP A 148 -12.74 -8.74 17.46
C ASP A 148 -12.72 -7.42 18.21
N ASP A 149 -12.37 -7.40 19.48
CA ASP A 149 -12.21 -6.21 20.30
C ASP A 149 -11.04 -5.36 19.78
N ILE A 150 -9.90 -5.97 19.52
CA ILE A 150 -8.71 -5.30 18.94
C ILE A 150 -9.01 -4.80 17.52
N GLN A 151 -9.74 -5.58 16.70
CA GLN A 151 -10.17 -5.11 15.38
C GLN A 151 -11.03 -3.85 15.51
N ARG A 152 -12.04 -3.85 16.40
CA ARG A 152 -12.92 -2.69 16.63
C ARG A 152 -12.15 -1.46 17.09
N GLU A 153 -11.24 -1.63 18.06
CA GLU A 153 -10.41 -0.53 18.57
C GLU A 153 -9.51 0.05 17.47
N THR A 154 -8.86 -0.82 16.68
CA THR A 154 -7.99 -0.43 15.57
C THR A 154 -8.77 0.36 14.51
N ILE A 155 -9.93 -0.14 14.09
CA ILE A 155 -10.78 0.52 13.10
C ILE A 155 -11.30 1.86 13.63
N ALA A 156 -11.72 1.91 14.91
CA ALA A 156 -12.18 3.15 15.54
C ALA A 156 -11.05 4.20 15.63
N TYR A 157 -9.81 3.76 15.86
CA TYR A 157 -8.64 4.64 15.84
C TYR A 157 -8.40 5.22 14.45
N ILE A 158 -8.40 4.39 13.40
CA ILE A 158 -8.27 4.84 12.01
C ILE A 158 -9.36 5.86 11.65
N GLY A 159 -10.60 5.63 12.08
CA GLY A 159 -11.72 6.54 11.84
C GLY A 159 -11.55 7.94 12.48
N LYS A 160 -10.69 8.08 13.48
CA LYS A 160 -10.37 9.37 14.12
C LYS A 160 -9.18 10.09 13.46
N LEU A 161 -8.41 9.38 12.63
CA LEU A 161 -7.27 9.98 11.95
C LEU A 161 -7.72 10.84 10.77
N LYS A 162 -7.04 11.95 10.59
CA LYS A 162 -7.15 12.76 9.36
C LYS A 162 -6.37 12.09 8.21
N ILE A 163 -6.80 10.89 7.83
CA ILE A 163 -6.04 10.00 6.95
C ILE A 163 -5.66 10.66 5.61
N ARG A 164 -6.52 11.51 5.04
CA ARG A 164 -6.22 12.23 3.79
C ARG A 164 -5.09 13.25 3.97
N GLU A 165 -5.05 13.99 5.08
CA GLU A 165 -3.97 14.95 5.37
C GLU A 165 -2.64 14.22 5.56
N ILE A 166 -2.65 13.14 6.34
CA ILE A 166 -1.50 12.27 6.57
C ILE A 166 -0.98 11.71 5.24
N THR A 167 -1.90 11.17 4.42
CA THR A 167 -1.56 10.61 3.11
C THR A 167 -0.99 11.67 2.17
N GLY A 168 -1.51 12.90 2.19
CA GLY A 168 -0.96 14.02 1.43
C GLY A 168 0.49 14.32 1.80
N GLN A 169 0.83 14.28 3.10
CA GLN A 169 2.22 14.46 3.57
C GLN A 169 3.13 13.32 3.10
N VAL A 170 2.64 12.07 3.15
CA VAL A 170 3.36 10.89 2.64
C VAL A 170 3.62 11.04 1.14
N MET A 171 2.59 11.40 0.39
CA MET A 171 2.69 11.61 -1.06
C MET A 171 3.73 12.67 -1.43
N ASN A 172 3.74 13.80 -0.72
CA ASN A 172 4.74 14.85 -0.95
C ASN A 172 6.16 14.35 -0.65
N LYS A 173 6.37 13.64 0.45
CA LYS A 173 7.68 13.05 0.79
C LYS A 173 8.11 12.04 -0.28
N LEU A 174 7.20 11.20 -0.74
CA LEU A 174 7.48 10.22 -1.80
C LEU A 174 7.90 10.91 -3.09
N PHE A 175 7.18 11.94 -3.54
CA PHE A 175 7.52 12.69 -4.76
C PHE A 175 8.86 13.44 -4.62
N MET A 176 9.15 14.05 -3.47
CA MET A 176 10.45 14.68 -3.23
C MET A 176 11.59 13.65 -3.27
N ALA A 177 11.42 12.50 -2.66
CA ALA A 177 12.42 11.45 -2.66
C ALA A 177 12.63 10.85 -4.06
N LEU A 178 11.56 10.70 -4.86
CA LEU A 178 11.65 10.29 -6.26
C LEU A 178 12.36 11.34 -7.11
N ALA A 179 12.05 12.61 -6.94
CA ALA A 179 12.71 13.70 -7.64
C ALA A 179 14.23 13.71 -7.36
N MET A 180 14.63 13.52 -6.09
CA MET A 180 16.04 13.44 -5.71
C MET A 180 16.73 12.18 -6.28
N LYS A 181 16.06 11.01 -6.23
CA LYS A 181 16.63 9.75 -6.72
C LYS A 181 16.88 9.75 -8.22
N TYR A 182 16.01 10.39 -9.00
CA TYR A 182 16.05 10.37 -10.46
C TYR A 182 16.52 11.70 -11.06
N ASP A 183 17.01 12.62 -10.23
CA ASP A 183 17.54 13.94 -10.63
C ASP A 183 16.59 14.70 -11.59
N PHE A 184 15.28 14.65 -11.27
CA PHE A 184 14.29 15.44 -11.97
C PHE A 184 14.47 16.91 -11.60
N THR A 185 15.35 17.60 -12.30
CA THR A 185 15.36 19.07 -12.28
C THR A 185 14.07 19.56 -12.92
N PHE A 186 13.17 20.10 -12.11
CA PHE A 186 12.06 20.89 -12.62
C PHE A 186 12.65 22.12 -13.28
N HIS A 187 12.79 22.09 -14.60
CA HIS A 187 13.02 23.30 -15.34
C HIS A 187 11.76 24.15 -15.21
N GLU A 188 11.80 25.17 -14.36
CA GLU A 188 10.84 26.24 -14.42
C GLU A 188 10.83 26.74 -15.87
N ALA A 189 9.70 26.54 -16.55
CA ALA A 189 9.49 27.09 -17.86
C ALA A 189 9.50 28.60 -17.70
N ASN A 190 10.67 29.19 -17.96
CA ASN A 190 10.90 30.63 -17.97
C ASN A 190 10.10 31.21 -19.11
N THR A 191 8.84 31.55 -18.84
CA THR A 191 7.99 32.32 -19.78
C THR A 191 8.47 33.76 -19.79
N LYS A 192 9.58 34.01 -20.43
CA LYS A 192 9.89 35.35 -20.93
C LYS A 192 9.24 35.51 -22.30
N ARG A 193 7.99 35.93 -22.32
CA ARG A 193 7.43 36.62 -23.48
C ARG A 193 8.06 38.01 -23.52
N LYS A 194 8.83 38.27 -24.57
CA LYS A 194 9.02 39.59 -25.12
C LYS A 194 7.92 39.84 -26.16
#